data_13e16a45ac65d66a929fbef81e190af0
#
_entry.id   13e16a45ac65d66a929fbef81e190af0
#
_cell.length_a   1.000
_cell.length_b   1.000
_cell.length_c   1.000
_cell.angle_alpha   90.00
_cell.angle_beta   90.00
_cell.angle_gamma   90.00
#
_symmetry.space_group_name_H-M   'P 1'
#
loop_
_entity.id
_entity.type
_entity.pdbx_description
1 polymer ?
#
loop_
_entity_poly.entity_id
_entity_poly.type
_entity_poly.pdbx_seq_one_letter_code
_entity_poly.pdbx_strand_id
1 'polypeptide(L)'
;MTNSDHIENHLCDREAKWFAIYTRFKSEKEVVRLLARKGIEAYVPINRVVREYTRKRKVVELPLIHCYVFVRIIKSQYVPVLETNNVLKFIRLSRNLVSIPQHEIDLLKRICREKMDIEISSGDLQKGQTVEIISGNLTGVRGTLIDRTGKNFLVELDYIGIGLQIEIDTKLLRPIGRMIESETEEIDDPGLLRKKNLL
;
A
#
# COMPACT_ATOMS: atom_id res chain seq x y z
N MET A 1 -21.00 31.05 3.89
CA MET A 1 -19.53 30.95 3.68
C MET A 1 -19.32 29.77 2.72
N THR A 2 -19.16 30.06 1.45
CA THR A 2 -18.99 29.06 0.39
C THR A 2 -17.57 28.55 0.44
N ASN A 3 -17.37 27.30 0.93
CA ASN A 3 -16.13 26.56 0.71
C ASN A 3 -15.99 26.38 -0.81
N SER A 4 -15.17 27.19 -1.46
CA SER A 4 -14.73 26.92 -2.83
C SER A 4 -13.89 25.65 -2.78
N ASP A 5 -14.46 24.55 -3.31
CA ASP A 5 -13.75 23.28 -3.55
C ASP A 5 -12.53 23.57 -4.46
N HIS A 6 -11.39 23.82 -3.86
CA HIS A 6 -10.14 24.04 -4.59
C HIS A 6 -9.72 22.69 -5.18
N ILE A 7 -9.96 22.50 -6.47
CA ILE A 7 -9.50 21.30 -7.19
C ILE A 7 -7.98 21.37 -7.33
N GLU A 8 -7.29 20.46 -6.68
CA GLU A 8 -5.84 20.35 -6.72
C GLU A 8 -5.39 19.59 -7.97
N ASN A 9 -4.36 20.12 -8.65
CA ASN A 9 -3.80 19.50 -9.85
C ASN A 9 -2.27 19.58 -9.78
N HIS A 10 -1.62 18.43 -9.63
CA HIS A 10 -0.17 18.31 -9.48
C HIS A 10 0.61 18.25 -10.81
N LEU A 11 -0.07 18.36 -11.98
CA LEU A 11 0.63 18.43 -13.27
C LEU A 11 1.55 19.64 -13.32
N CYS A 12 2.79 19.42 -13.71
CA CYS A 12 3.84 20.42 -13.85
C CYS A 12 4.37 20.44 -15.29
N ASP A 13 4.70 21.63 -15.80
CA ASP A 13 5.23 21.78 -17.15
C ASP A 13 6.69 21.38 -17.27
N ARG A 14 7.45 21.47 -16.16
CA ARG A 14 8.91 21.29 -16.14
C ARG A 14 9.37 20.01 -15.44
N GLU A 15 8.55 19.50 -14.54
CA GLU A 15 8.88 18.33 -13.73
C GLU A 15 7.93 17.18 -14.02
N ALA A 16 8.48 16.04 -14.45
CA ALA A 16 7.70 14.83 -14.64
C ALA A 16 7.38 14.17 -13.29
N LYS A 17 6.08 13.99 -13.00
CA LYS A 17 5.57 13.36 -11.79
C LYS A 17 4.79 12.11 -12.13
N TRP A 18 4.74 11.19 -11.16
CA TRP A 18 3.96 9.95 -11.30
C TRP A 18 2.48 10.19 -11.06
N PHE A 19 1.66 9.54 -11.89
CA PHE A 19 0.21 9.51 -11.78
C PHE A 19 -0.30 8.10 -12.06
N ALA A 20 -1.47 7.74 -11.52
CA ALA A 20 -2.14 6.51 -11.85
C ALA A 20 -3.18 6.73 -12.96
N ILE A 21 -3.23 5.79 -13.90
CA ILE A 21 -4.28 5.72 -14.92
C ILE A 21 -5.05 4.40 -14.82
N TYR A 22 -6.33 4.46 -15.15
CA TYR A 22 -7.20 3.31 -15.22
C TYR A 22 -7.27 2.82 -16.67
N THR A 23 -7.09 1.53 -16.87
CA THR A 23 -7.07 0.90 -18.19
C THR A 23 -8.18 -0.14 -18.33
N ARG A 24 -8.40 -0.63 -19.54
CA ARG A 24 -9.23 -1.81 -19.75
C ARG A 24 -8.57 -3.04 -19.11
N PHE A 25 -9.40 -3.94 -18.62
CA PHE A 25 -8.97 -5.18 -17.99
C PHE A 25 -8.08 -6.02 -18.93
N LYS A 26 -6.97 -6.53 -18.41
CA LYS A 26 -5.93 -7.28 -19.13
C LYS A 26 -5.19 -6.49 -20.23
N SER A 27 -5.33 -5.19 -20.28
CA SER A 27 -4.63 -4.35 -21.26
C SER A 27 -3.45 -3.59 -20.68
N GLU A 28 -3.12 -3.80 -19.41
CA GLU A 28 -2.12 -3.03 -18.66
C GLU A 28 -0.74 -3.10 -19.33
N LYS A 29 -0.27 -4.31 -19.68
CA LYS A 29 1.02 -4.51 -20.35
C LYS A 29 1.05 -3.89 -21.75
N GLU A 30 -0.06 -3.94 -22.48
CA GLU A 30 -0.16 -3.33 -23.79
C GLU A 30 -0.12 -1.81 -23.70
N VAL A 31 -0.83 -1.21 -22.75
CA VAL A 31 -0.80 0.23 -22.50
C VAL A 31 0.62 0.71 -22.21
N VAL A 32 1.36 0.01 -21.34
CA VAL A 32 2.77 0.34 -21.08
C VAL A 32 3.60 0.32 -22.37
N ARG A 33 3.40 -0.69 -23.23
CA ARG A 33 4.11 -0.78 -24.53
C ARG A 33 3.75 0.37 -25.47
N LEU A 34 2.46 0.76 -25.53
CA LEU A 34 1.98 1.85 -26.37
C LEU A 34 2.51 3.21 -25.87
N LEU A 35 2.52 3.44 -24.56
CA LEU A 35 3.08 4.65 -23.95
C LEU A 35 4.59 4.76 -24.17
N ALA A 36 5.32 3.66 -24.06
CA ALA A 36 6.76 3.63 -24.36
C ALA A 36 7.07 4.05 -25.82
N ARG A 37 6.23 3.68 -26.80
CA ARG A 37 6.35 4.13 -28.19
C ARG A 37 6.15 5.65 -28.35
N LYS A 38 5.41 6.28 -27.44
CA LYS A 38 5.24 7.73 -27.36
C LYS A 38 6.31 8.43 -26.52
N GLY A 39 7.34 7.71 -26.06
CA GLY A 39 8.37 8.24 -25.19
C GLY A 39 7.89 8.58 -23.78
N ILE A 40 6.80 7.97 -23.33
CA ILE A 40 6.21 8.19 -22.02
C ILE A 40 6.62 7.04 -21.09
N GLU A 41 7.25 7.37 -19.96
CA GLU A 41 7.62 6.40 -18.93
C GLU A 41 6.35 5.85 -18.27
N ALA A 42 6.20 4.52 -18.29
CA ALA A 42 5.06 3.85 -17.70
C ALA A 42 5.48 2.57 -16.98
N TYR A 43 4.78 2.25 -15.89
CA TYR A 43 5.04 1.10 -15.05
C TYR A 43 3.74 0.38 -14.67
N VAL A 44 3.74 -0.93 -14.80
CA VAL A 44 2.70 -1.82 -14.25
C VAL A 44 3.35 -2.77 -13.25
N PRO A 45 2.89 -2.78 -11.97
CA PRO A 45 3.40 -3.72 -10.98
C PRO A 45 2.94 -5.15 -11.34
N ILE A 46 3.90 -6.02 -11.65
CA ILE A 46 3.64 -7.41 -12.06
C ILE A 46 4.06 -8.35 -10.93
N ASN A 47 3.12 -9.17 -10.48
CA ASN A 47 3.40 -10.29 -9.59
C ASN A 47 3.58 -11.57 -10.41
N ARG A 48 4.55 -12.40 -10.04
CA ARG A 48 4.83 -13.70 -10.64
C ARG A 48 4.26 -14.81 -9.76
N VAL A 49 3.18 -15.42 -10.20
CA VAL A 49 2.50 -16.47 -9.47
C VAL A 49 2.75 -17.82 -10.16
N VAL A 50 3.17 -18.82 -9.39
CA VAL A 50 3.26 -20.20 -9.88
C VAL A 50 1.87 -20.81 -9.85
N ARG A 51 1.32 -21.15 -11.01
CA ARG A 51 0.08 -21.94 -11.11
C ARG A 51 0.41 -23.39 -11.40
N GLU A 52 -0.10 -24.26 -10.55
CA GLU A 52 -0.02 -25.71 -10.76
C GLU A 52 -1.23 -26.17 -11.57
N TYR A 53 -0.94 -26.85 -12.67
CA TYR A 53 -1.93 -27.56 -13.50
C TYR A 53 -1.67 -29.06 -13.37
N THR A 54 -2.66 -29.89 -13.63
CA THR A 54 -2.61 -31.36 -13.46
C THR A 54 -1.34 -32.05 -14.01
N ARG A 55 -0.65 -31.43 -14.96
CA ARG A 55 0.56 -32.01 -15.59
C ARG A 55 1.77 -31.06 -15.67
N LYS A 56 1.66 -29.82 -15.23
CA LYS A 56 2.79 -28.86 -15.31
C LYS A 56 2.63 -27.65 -14.39
N ARG A 57 3.75 -27.14 -13.92
CA ARG A 57 3.83 -25.84 -13.24
C ARG A 57 4.11 -24.74 -14.27
N LYS A 58 3.39 -23.64 -14.20
CA LYS A 58 3.59 -22.48 -15.07
C LYS A 58 3.70 -21.20 -14.22
N VAL A 59 4.76 -20.43 -14.46
CA VAL A 59 4.85 -19.07 -13.92
C VAL A 59 3.96 -18.16 -14.75
N VAL A 60 3.00 -17.50 -14.11
CA VAL A 60 2.08 -16.55 -14.73
C VAL A 60 2.36 -15.18 -14.17
N GLU A 61 2.54 -14.20 -15.04
CA GLU A 61 2.72 -12.81 -14.67
C GLU A 61 1.38 -12.08 -14.69
N LEU A 62 0.92 -11.68 -13.52
CA LEU A 62 -0.34 -10.96 -13.32
C LEU A 62 -0.07 -9.57 -12.78
N PRO A 63 -0.82 -8.54 -13.20
CA PRO A 63 -0.78 -7.25 -12.53
C PRO A 63 -1.11 -7.41 -11.04
N LEU A 64 -0.32 -6.80 -10.16
CA LEU A 64 -0.59 -6.76 -8.71
C LEU A 64 -1.90 -6.01 -8.43
N ILE A 65 -2.12 -4.93 -9.19
CA ILE A 65 -3.33 -4.12 -9.15
C ILE A 65 -3.94 -4.15 -10.55
N HIS A 66 -5.11 -4.78 -10.67
CA HIS A 66 -5.78 -4.91 -11.98
C HIS A 66 -6.26 -3.57 -12.50
N CYS A 67 -6.14 -3.36 -13.81
CA CYS A 67 -6.57 -2.15 -14.52
C CYS A 67 -5.78 -0.88 -14.16
N TYR A 68 -4.68 -0.96 -13.43
CA TYR A 68 -3.86 0.20 -13.07
C TYR A 68 -2.51 0.17 -13.78
N VAL A 69 -2.14 1.33 -14.31
CA VAL A 69 -0.81 1.60 -14.84
C VAL A 69 -0.34 2.94 -14.27
N PHE A 70 0.90 3.02 -13.88
CA PHE A 70 1.54 4.24 -13.39
C PHE A 70 2.30 4.90 -14.52
N VAL A 71 2.15 6.22 -14.67
CA VAL A 71 2.80 6.99 -15.74
C VAL A 71 3.55 8.16 -15.13
N ARG A 72 4.78 8.41 -15.60
CA ARG A 72 5.57 9.58 -15.22
C ARG A 72 5.55 10.60 -16.33
N ILE A 73 4.87 11.70 -16.10
CA ILE A 73 4.56 12.68 -17.13
C ILE A 73 4.73 14.13 -16.67
N ILE A 74 5.00 15.01 -17.64
CA ILE A 74 4.77 16.45 -17.57
C ILE A 74 3.39 16.78 -18.11
N LYS A 75 2.93 18.01 -17.91
CA LYS A 75 1.59 18.48 -18.29
C LYS A 75 1.27 18.29 -19.77
N SER A 76 2.22 18.54 -20.69
CA SER A 76 2.03 18.38 -22.12
C SER A 76 1.76 16.92 -22.55
N GLN A 77 2.15 15.94 -21.73
CA GLN A 77 1.93 14.51 -22.00
C GLN A 77 0.59 13.98 -21.50
N TYR A 78 -0.20 14.81 -20.79
CA TYR A 78 -1.49 14.40 -20.22
C TYR A 78 -2.48 13.92 -21.31
N VAL A 79 -2.69 14.73 -22.35
CA VAL A 79 -3.58 14.38 -23.47
C VAL A 79 -3.06 13.17 -24.27
N PRO A 80 -1.77 13.09 -24.67
CA PRO A 80 -1.19 11.91 -25.30
C PRO A 80 -1.39 10.60 -24.53
N VAL A 81 -1.40 10.64 -23.19
CA VAL A 81 -1.72 9.46 -22.36
C VAL A 81 -3.20 9.08 -22.53
N LEU A 82 -4.12 10.02 -22.41
CA LEU A 82 -5.56 9.76 -22.54
C LEU A 82 -5.95 9.21 -23.92
N GLU A 83 -5.26 9.65 -24.97
CA GLU A 83 -5.47 9.20 -26.35
C GLU A 83 -4.83 7.83 -26.64
N THR A 84 -4.20 7.22 -25.65
CA THR A 84 -3.61 5.89 -25.82
C THR A 84 -4.69 4.82 -25.73
N ASN A 85 -4.74 3.92 -26.72
CA ASN A 85 -5.70 2.83 -26.73
C ASN A 85 -5.73 2.07 -25.40
N ASN A 86 -6.92 1.73 -24.92
CA ASN A 86 -7.18 1.04 -23.67
C ASN A 86 -6.94 1.85 -22.38
N VAL A 87 -6.51 3.10 -22.45
CA VAL A 87 -6.55 4.05 -21.34
C VAL A 87 -7.97 4.61 -21.22
N LEU A 88 -8.54 4.59 -20.02
CA LEU A 88 -9.90 5.06 -19.77
C LEU A 88 -9.91 6.44 -19.10
N LYS A 89 -9.08 6.63 -18.10
CA LYS A 89 -9.00 7.88 -17.32
C LYS A 89 -7.76 7.93 -16.43
N PHE A 90 -7.40 9.14 -16.00
CA PHE A 90 -6.53 9.31 -14.83
C PHE A 90 -7.32 9.05 -13.53
N ILE A 91 -6.67 8.43 -12.56
CA ILE A 91 -7.22 8.26 -11.22
C ILE A 91 -7.16 9.63 -10.52
N ARG A 92 -8.24 9.97 -9.84
CA ARG A 92 -8.37 11.20 -9.07
C ARG A 92 -8.78 10.85 -7.63
N LEU A 93 -8.17 11.50 -6.67
CA LEU A 93 -8.55 11.41 -5.27
C LEU A 93 -9.46 12.60 -4.94
N SER A 94 -10.72 12.35 -4.61
CA SER A 94 -11.71 13.40 -4.30
C SER A 94 -11.73 14.54 -5.33
N ARG A 95 -11.75 14.22 -6.64
CA ARG A 95 -11.65 15.11 -7.81
C ARG A 95 -10.25 15.67 -8.10
N ASN A 96 -9.30 15.57 -7.20
CA ASN A 96 -7.95 16.08 -7.35
C ASN A 96 -7.08 15.14 -8.20
N LEU A 97 -6.26 15.70 -9.08
CA LEU A 97 -5.25 14.95 -9.82
C LEU A 97 -3.93 15.02 -9.02
N VAL A 98 -3.77 14.08 -8.12
CA VAL A 98 -2.64 14.02 -7.17
C VAL A 98 -1.50 13.20 -7.75
N SER A 99 -0.28 13.70 -7.61
CA SER A 99 0.92 12.96 -8.00
C SER A 99 1.31 11.97 -6.91
N ILE A 100 1.86 10.86 -7.36
CA ILE A 100 2.36 9.77 -6.52
C ILE A 100 3.85 10.02 -6.24
N PRO A 101 4.29 10.02 -4.99
CA PRO A 101 5.70 10.15 -4.66
C PRO A 101 6.56 9.02 -5.24
N GLN A 102 7.81 9.32 -5.61
CA GLN A 102 8.73 8.33 -6.20
C GLN A 102 8.93 7.11 -5.30
N HIS A 103 9.03 7.33 -3.98
CA HIS A 103 9.26 6.24 -3.02
C HIS A 103 8.11 5.20 -2.98
N GLU A 104 6.86 5.61 -3.27
CA GLU A 104 5.73 4.68 -3.37
C GLU A 104 5.83 3.79 -4.62
N ILE A 105 6.26 4.36 -5.75
CA ILE A 105 6.54 3.57 -6.96
C ILE A 105 7.70 2.59 -6.73
N ASP A 106 8.74 3.03 -6.02
CA ASP A 106 9.88 2.18 -5.69
C ASP A 106 9.49 1.07 -4.72
N LEU A 107 8.57 1.34 -3.80
CA LEU A 107 7.98 0.31 -2.95
C LEU A 107 7.21 -0.73 -3.77
N LEU A 108 6.34 -0.32 -4.70
CA LEU A 108 5.64 -1.25 -5.59
C LEU A 108 6.62 -2.12 -6.39
N LYS A 109 7.73 -1.54 -6.88
CA LYS A 109 8.78 -2.28 -7.55
C LYS A 109 9.43 -3.31 -6.63
N ARG A 110 9.64 -2.97 -5.36
CA ARG A 110 10.19 -3.88 -4.33
C ARG A 110 9.24 -5.03 -4.05
N ILE A 111 7.96 -4.75 -3.79
CA ILE A 111 6.90 -5.75 -3.56
C ILE A 111 6.85 -6.77 -4.71
N CYS A 112 6.89 -6.30 -5.96
CA CYS A 112 6.81 -7.16 -7.13
C CYS A 112 8.07 -8.02 -7.38
N ARG A 113 9.20 -7.71 -6.76
CA ARG A 113 10.45 -8.48 -6.90
C ARG A 113 10.56 -9.64 -5.93
N GLU A 114 9.74 -9.67 -4.90
CA GLU A 114 9.85 -10.71 -3.87
C GLU A 114 9.17 -12.02 -4.23
N LYS A 115 9.94 -13.09 -4.10
CA LYS A 115 9.43 -14.41 -3.78
C LYS A 115 9.56 -14.53 -2.27
N MET A 116 8.45 -14.48 -1.54
CA MET A 116 8.49 -14.62 -0.10
C MET A 116 8.67 -16.08 0.30
N ASP A 117 9.86 -16.41 0.79
CA ASP A 117 10.13 -17.58 1.62
C ASP A 117 11.18 -17.17 2.64
N ILE A 118 10.79 -16.84 3.87
CA ILE A 118 11.74 -16.65 4.99
C ILE A 118 11.08 -17.03 6.33
N GLU A 119 11.85 -17.70 7.17
CA GLU A 119 11.44 -18.23 8.48
C GLU A 119 11.87 -17.35 9.67
N ILE A 120 11.04 -17.29 10.67
CA ILE A 120 11.09 -17.22 12.16
C ILE A 120 11.46 -15.92 12.91
N SER A 121 10.55 -15.35 13.70
CA SER A 121 10.57 -15.24 15.17
C SER A 121 9.30 -14.60 15.75
N SER A 122 8.91 -15.04 16.93
CA SER A 122 7.65 -14.74 17.60
C SER A 122 7.76 -13.50 18.48
N GLY A 123 6.92 -12.52 18.26
CA GLY A 123 6.54 -11.47 19.21
C GLY A 123 5.02 -11.44 19.33
N ASP A 124 4.48 -11.02 20.46
CA ASP A 124 3.04 -10.85 20.67
C ASP A 124 2.52 -9.65 19.86
N LEU A 125 2.20 -9.88 18.60
CA LEU A 125 1.65 -8.89 17.69
C LEU A 125 0.11 -8.97 17.70
N GLN A 126 -0.53 -7.79 17.78
CA GLN A 126 -2.00 -7.68 17.89
C GLN A 126 -2.61 -7.04 16.64
N LYS A 127 -3.85 -7.45 16.31
CA LYS A 127 -4.65 -6.83 15.25
C LYS A 127 -4.84 -5.33 15.51
N GLY A 128 -4.71 -4.52 14.46
CA GLY A 128 -4.77 -3.05 14.54
C GLY A 128 -3.45 -2.38 14.90
N GLN A 129 -2.41 -3.15 15.22
CA GLN A 129 -1.11 -2.61 15.57
C GLN A 129 -0.34 -2.14 14.34
N THR A 130 0.28 -0.96 14.43
CA THR A 130 1.20 -0.48 13.40
C THR A 130 2.54 -1.21 13.53
N VAL A 131 3.02 -1.73 12.42
CA VAL A 131 4.27 -2.50 12.34
C VAL A 131 5.20 -1.96 11.27
N GLU A 132 6.49 -2.23 11.44
CA GLU A 132 7.53 -1.99 10.43
C GLU A 132 8.14 -3.32 10.02
N ILE A 133 8.37 -3.49 8.73
CA ILE A 133 9.08 -4.64 8.19
C ILE A 133 10.57 -4.43 8.41
N ILE A 134 11.24 -5.32 9.15
CA ILE A 134 12.63 -5.15 9.61
C ILE A 134 13.65 -5.93 8.79
N SER A 135 13.22 -6.78 7.87
CA SER A 135 14.11 -7.60 7.04
C SER A 135 13.53 -7.86 5.65
N GLY A 136 14.39 -8.25 4.71
CA GLY A 136 14.02 -8.48 3.31
C GLY A 136 13.92 -7.18 2.49
N ASN A 137 13.41 -7.31 1.26
CA ASN A 137 13.34 -6.17 0.32
C ASN A 137 12.28 -5.13 0.70
N LEU A 138 11.41 -5.43 1.67
CA LEU A 138 10.41 -4.49 2.19
C LEU A 138 10.85 -3.84 3.50
N THR A 139 12.10 -3.98 3.91
CA THR A 139 12.64 -3.35 5.12
C THR A 139 12.33 -1.85 5.15
N GLY A 140 11.83 -1.38 6.30
CA GLY A 140 11.44 0.01 6.52
C GLY A 140 10.01 0.36 6.09
N VAL A 141 9.29 -0.56 5.45
CA VAL A 141 7.87 -0.37 5.12
C VAL A 141 7.02 -0.52 6.37
N ARG A 142 6.05 0.37 6.54
CA ARG A 142 5.10 0.38 7.64
C ARG A 142 3.73 -0.01 7.16
N GLY A 143 2.97 -0.66 8.01
CA GLY A 143 1.59 -1.05 7.73
C GLY A 143 0.83 -1.37 8.99
N THR A 144 -0.44 -1.72 8.84
CA THR A 144 -1.33 -2.10 9.94
C THR A 144 -1.63 -3.59 9.89
N LEU A 145 -1.51 -4.28 11.00
CA LEU A 145 -1.92 -5.67 11.11
C LEU A 145 -3.43 -5.77 11.06
N ILE A 146 -3.97 -6.44 10.04
CA ILE A 146 -5.43 -6.59 9.89
C ILE A 146 -5.92 -7.96 10.29
N ASP A 147 -5.11 -9.00 10.08
CA ASP A 147 -5.46 -10.35 10.49
C ASP A 147 -4.23 -11.26 10.56
N ARG A 148 -4.43 -12.50 11.06
CA ARG A 148 -3.42 -13.55 11.09
C ARG A 148 -3.85 -14.71 10.21
N THR A 149 -3.00 -15.07 9.26
CA THR A 149 -3.19 -16.21 8.35
C THR A 149 -2.17 -17.30 8.71
N GLY A 150 -2.60 -18.29 9.48
CA GLY A 150 -1.67 -19.36 9.93
C GLY A 150 -0.50 -18.81 10.75
N LYS A 151 0.72 -18.88 10.20
CA LYS A 151 1.96 -18.37 10.84
C LYS A 151 2.29 -16.94 10.42
N ASN A 152 1.59 -16.38 9.45
CA ASN A 152 1.84 -15.08 8.86
C ASN A 152 0.79 -14.07 9.28
N PHE A 153 1.13 -12.79 9.24
CA PHE A 153 0.19 -11.70 9.40
C PHE A 153 -0.17 -11.08 8.06
N LEU A 154 -1.43 -10.70 7.93
CA LEU A 154 -1.90 -9.88 6.83
C LEU A 154 -1.69 -8.42 7.21
N VAL A 155 -0.84 -7.73 6.46
CA VAL A 155 -0.50 -6.32 6.67
C VAL A 155 -1.13 -5.49 5.57
N GLU A 156 -1.87 -4.46 5.96
CA GLU A 156 -2.40 -3.46 5.04
C GLU A 156 -1.41 -2.31 4.90
N LEU A 157 -1.07 -1.98 3.67
CA LEU A 157 -0.22 -0.86 3.32
C LEU A 157 -1.07 0.19 2.64
N ASP A 158 -1.17 1.37 3.26
CA ASP A 158 -1.85 2.53 2.67
C ASP A 158 -0.89 3.31 1.78
N TYR A 159 -0.88 2.96 0.49
CA TYR A 159 -0.11 3.67 -0.51
C TYR A 159 -1.00 4.02 -1.71
N ILE A 160 -0.81 5.22 -2.25
CA ILE A 160 -1.47 5.63 -3.51
C ILE A 160 -3.01 5.68 -3.38
N GLY A 161 -3.55 5.80 -2.15
CA GLY A 161 -4.99 5.69 -1.89
C GLY A 161 -5.57 4.32 -2.21
N ILE A 162 -4.75 3.29 -2.21
CA ILE A 162 -5.12 1.89 -2.41
C ILE A 162 -4.52 1.09 -1.27
N GLY A 163 -5.37 0.40 -0.50
CA GLY A 163 -4.91 -0.58 0.49
C GLY A 163 -4.31 -1.80 -0.23
N LEU A 164 -3.06 -2.09 0.03
CA LEU A 164 -2.40 -3.33 -0.40
C LEU A 164 -2.32 -4.28 0.78
N GLN A 165 -2.89 -5.46 0.64
CA GLN A 165 -2.80 -6.51 1.64
C GLN A 165 -1.68 -7.47 1.25
N ILE A 166 -0.68 -7.60 2.10
CA ILE A 166 0.44 -8.51 1.91
C ILE A 166 0.53 -9.48 3.09
N GLU A 167 0.85 -10.71 2.80
CA GLU A 167 1.10 -11.73 3.82
C GLU A 167 2.58 -11.73 4.18
N ILE A 168 2.89 -11.51 5.45
CA ILE A 168 4.27 -11.37 5.95
C ILE A 168 4.47 -12.23 7.18
N ASP A 169 5.60 -12.92 7.26
CA ASP A 169 6.02 -13.67 8.45
C ASP A 169 6.22 -12.71 9.64
N THR A 170 5.70 -13.11 10.81
CA THR A 170 5.80 -12.36 12.06
C THR A 170 7.23 -11.96 12.43
N LYS A 171 8.21 -12.77 12.02
CA LYS A 171 9.65 -12.58 12.27
C LYS A 171 10.24 -11.35 11.58
N LEU A 172 9.57 -10.92 10.54
CA LEU A 172 9.97 -9.76 9.75
C LEU A 172 9.29 -8.49 10.23
N LEU A 173 8.44 -8.56 11.26
CA LEU A 173 7.65 -7.44 11.74
C LEU A 173 8.16 -6.94 13.11
N ARG A 174 8.22 -5.63 13.28
CA ARG A 174 8.48 -4.94 14.53
C ARG A 174 7.33 -3.99 14.84
N PRO A 175 6.72 -4.01 16.04
CA PRO A 175 5.70 -3.04 16.41
C PRO A 175 6.29 -1.62 16.46
N ILE A 176 5.54 -0.65 15.96
CA ILE A 176 5.86 0.77 16.06
C ILE A 176 4.82 1.44 16.96
N GLY A 177 5.28 2.08 18.02
CA GLY A 177 4.43 2.81 18.93
C GLY A 177 4.49 2.23 20.35
N ARG A 178 4.35 3.08 21.35
CA ARG A 178 4.17 2.71 22.74
C ARG A 178 2.85 1.92 22.84
N MET A 179 2.88 0.78 23.49
CA MET A 179 1.68 0.28 24.15
C MET A 179 1.20 1.40 25.06
N ILE A 180 0.00 1.89 24.82
CA ILE A 180 -0.72 2.63 25.85
C ILE A 180 -1.01 1.54 26.87
N GLU A 181 -0.14 1.40 27.89
CA GLU A 181 -0.52 0.72 29.10
C GLU A 181 -1.78 1.41 29.57
N SER A 182 -2.91 0.71 29.56
CA SER A 182 -4.10 1.12 30.24
C SER A 182 -3.70 1.24 31.70
N GLU A 183 -3.44 2.49 32.16
CA GLU A 183 -3.40 2.81 33.56
C GLU A 183 -4.75 2.36 34.13
N THR A 184 -4.77 1.20 34.74
CA THR A 184 -5.74 0.87 35.77
C THR A 184 -5.42 1.86 36.88
N GLU A 185 -6.13 2.98 36.90
CA GLU A 185 -6.26 3.78 38.09
C GLU A 185 -6.81 2.88 39.21
N GLU A 186 -5.91 2.34 40.02
CA GLU A 186 -6.27 1.93 41.39
C GLU A 186 -6.74 3.20 42.09
N ILE A 187 -8.06 3.33 42.17
CA ILE A 187 -8.69 4.29 43.08
C ILE A 187 -8.42 3.76 44.49
N ASP A 188 -7.30 4.16 45.04
CA ASP A 188 -7.01 4.03 46.45
C ASP A 188 -7.91 5.05 47.18
N ASP A 189 -9.08 4.59 47.67
CA ASP A 189 -9.98 5.36 48.52
C ASP A 189 -9.58 5.18 50.00
N PRO A 190 -8.87 6.15 50.63
CA PRO A 190 -8.46 6.05 52.03
C PRO A 190 -9.57 6.50 53.02
N GLY A 191 -10.85 6.33 52.68
CA GLY A 191 -11.97 6.94 53.37
C GLY A 191 -12.87 6.03 54.25
N LEU A 192 -12.55 4.72 54.48
CA LEU A 192 -13.48 3.83 55.23
C LEU A 192 -12.88 3.14 56.46
N LEU A 193 -12.16 3.88 57.29
CA LEU A 193 -11.77 3.44 58.64
C LEU A 193 -12.02 4.48 59.67
N ARG A 194 -13.29 4.77 60.03
CA ARG A 194 -13.70 5.33 61.34
C ARG A 194 -15.21 5.15 61.53
N LYS A 195 -15.58 4.12 62.24
CA LYS A 195 -16.68 4.10 63.28
C LYS A 195 -17.11 2.67 63.57
N LYS A 196 -16.42 2.03 64.46
CA LYS A 196 -17.01 1.02 65.37
C LYS A 196 -16.20 1.04 66.68
N ASN A 197 -16.58 1.94 67.53
CA ASN A 197 -16.46 1.80 68.97
C ASN A 197 -17.49 2.76 69.56
N LEU A 198 -18.56 2.19 70.09
CA LEU A 198 -19.26 2.61 71.32
C LEU A 198 -20.61 1.94 71.42
N LEU A 199 -20.70 1.10 72.48
CA LEU A 199 -21.82 0.46 73.11
C LEU A 199 -22.22 -0.93 72.58
#